data_eaa1e15726cffde688893c18fe2013e7
#
_entry.id   eaa1e15726cffde688893c18fe2013e7
#
_cell.length_a   1.000
_cell.length_b   1.000
_cell.length_c   1.000
_cell.angle_alpha   90.00
_cell.angle_beta   90.00
_cell.angle_gamma   90.00
#
_symmetry.space_group_name_H-M   'P 1'
#
loop_
_entity.id
_entity.type
_entity.pdbx_description
1 polymer ?
#
loop_
_entity_poly.entity_id
_entity_poly.type
_entity_poly.pdbx_seq_one_letter_code
_entity_poly.pdbx_strand_id
1 'polypeptide(L)'
;MKKLFCLVLALALSLTALSALADTLVMGIDPEYPPFSYMDDSGEYTGFDVEVCKAVCDLLGYDLKIFPVDWDNKLIQLDNMECDFIWSGMTILDSMKEAGYVISAPYYDNTQVLVVKKGSGIASSADLKGKYVAVQLGTSGEALLNGDLQDMTATFGQLVTCQSFLICFTELDGGAVDAVFVDLPVARSFVSGRDDLMILDENLGAEQYGIAFRSGDAELCAKVDGAVQELVANGTYAEIAAKYPDIVNNLLFLNAD
;
A
#
# COMPACT_ATOMS: atom_id res chain seq x y z
N MET A 1 -29.58 -50.41 28.75
CA MET A 1 -29.24 -50.15 27.33
C MET A 1 -29.72 -48.80 26.84
N LYS A 2 -30.97 -48.35 27.04
CA LYS A 2 -31.48 -47.07 26.57
C LYS A 2 -30.75 -45.84 27.20
N LYS A 3 -30.34 -45.89 28.48
CA LYS A 3 -29.62 -44.79 29.16
C LYS A 3 -28.16 -44.64 28.69
N LEU A 4 -27.50 -45.75 28.31
CA LEU A 4 -26.15 -45.74 27.78
C LEU A 4 -26.09 -45.17 26.35
N PHE A 5 -27.15 -45.44 25.56
CA PHE A 5 -27.29 -44.95 24.18
C PHE A 5 -27.50 -43.41 24.15
N CYS A 6 -28.24 -42.85 25.10
CA CYS A 6 -28.43 -41.39 25.21
C CYS A 6 -27.15 -40.66 25.65
N LEU A 7 -26.29 -41.31 26.48
CA LEU A 7 -25.04 -40.71 26.93
C LEU A 7 -23.98 -40.64 25.79
N VAL A 8 -23.95 -41.69 24.95
CA VAL A 8 -23.04 -41.74 23.78
C VAL A 8 -23.46 -40.75 22.71
N LEU A 9 -24.78 -40.57 22.51
CA LEU A 9 -25.31 -39.59 21.54
C LEU A 9 -25.09 -38.14 22.00
N ALA A 10 -25.18 -37.85 23.31
CA ALA A 10 -24.90 -36.56 23.89
C ALA A 10 -23.41 -36.21 23.82
N LEU A 11 -22.52 -37.21 23.98
CA LEU A 11 -21.07 -37.03 23.86
C LEU A 11 -20.64 -36.84 22.39
N ALA A 12 -21.33 -37.48 21.43
CA ALA A 12 -21.07 -37.31 20.00
C ALA A 12 -21.54 -35.93 19.47
N LEU A 13 -22.60 -35.36 20.06
CA LEU A 13 -23.10 -34.02 19.71
C LEU A 13 -22.28 -32.89 20.33
N SER A 14 -21.56 -33.16 21.42
CA SER A 14 -20.67 -32.16 22.03
C SER A 14 -19.28 -32.07 21.35
N LEU A 15 -18.94 -33.02 20.46
CA LEU A 15 -17.67 -32.95 19.69
C LEU A 15 -17.76 -32.16 18.36
N THR A 16 -18.96 -31.72 17.97
CA THR A 16 -19.12 -30.99 16.69
C THR A 16 -19.22 -29.48 16.79
N ALA A 17 -19.02 -28.90 17.97
CA ALA A 17 -19.05 -27.45 18.17
C ALA A 17 -17.70 -26.89 18.62
N LEU A 18 -16.58 -27.48 18.16
CA LEU A 18 -15.36 -26.75 18.10
C LEU A 18 -15.43 -25.94 16.81
N SER A 19 -16.13 -24.80 16.86
CA SER A 19 -15.91 -23.74 15.87
C SER A 19 -14.43 -23.43 15.98
N ALA A 20 -13.63 -23.89 15.01
CA ALA A 20 -12.29 -23.38 14.86
C ALA A 20 -12.46 -21.86 14.72
N LEU A 21 -12.03 -21.11 15.74
CA LEU A 21 -11.84 -19.66 15.57
C LEU A 21 -10.88 -19.56 14.39
N ALA A 22 -11.30 -18.84 13.36
CA ALA A 22 -10.40 -18.56 12.25
C ALA A 22 -9.15 -17.89 12.81
N ASP A 23 -7.99 -18.34 12.35
CA ASP A 23 -6.75 -17.64 12.67
C ASP A 23 -6.84 -16.22 12.07
N THR A 24 -6.30 -15.23 12.75
CA THR A 24 -6.36 -13.85 12.31
C THR A 24 -5.04 -13.47 11.62
N LEU A 25 -5.12 -12.82 10.47
CA LEU A 25 -3.99 -12.14 9.84
C LEU A 25 -4.12 -10.63 10.04
N VAL A 26 -3.01 -9.98 10.36
CA VAL A 26 -2.93 -8.54 10.60
C VAL A 26 -2.18 -7.89 9.45
N MET A 27 -2.89 -7.09 8.66
CA MET A 27 -2.34 -6.32 7.54
C MET A 27 -1.91 -4.94 8.02
N GLY A 28 -0.62 -4.60 7.87
CA GLY A 28 -0.09 -3.27 8.09
C GLY A 28 -0.31 -2.37 6.86
N ILE A 29 -0.90 -1.20 7.07
CA ILE A 29 -1.18 -0.24 6.00
C ILE A 29 -0.77 1.19 6.37
N ASP A 30 -0.48 2.01 5.35
CA ASP A 30 -0.62 3.47 5.44
C ASP A 30 -2.12 3.81 5.28
N PRO A 31 -2.77 4.42 6.28
CA PRO A 31 -4.20 4.72 6.22
C PRO A 31 -4.55 5.95 5.38
N GLU A 32 -3.56 6.63 4.79
CA GLU A 32 -3.72 7.86 4.00
C GLU A 32 -3.08 7.74 2.59
N TYR A 33 -3.12 6.52 2.02
CA TYR A 33 -2.51 6.16 0.74
C TYR A 33 -3.53 5.71 -0.33
N PRO A 34 -4.47 6.58 -0.76
CA PRO A 34 -5.42 6.25 -1.82
C PRO A 34 -4.70 6.08 -3.17
N PRO A 35 -5.17 5.17 -4.05
CA PRO A 35 -6.36 4.34 -3.90
C PRO A 35 -6.09 2.93 -3.33
N PHE A 36 -4.89 2.66 -2.78
CA PHE A 36 -4.49 1.33 -2.31
C PHE A 36 -4.99 1.01 -0.90
N SER A 37 -4.82 1.94 0.04
CA SER A 37 -5.24 1.79 1.42
C SER A 37 -5.54 3.16 2.05
N TYR A 38 -6.76 3.35 2.50
CA TYR A 38 -7.19 4.62 3.09
C TYR A 38 -8.44 4.40 3.95
N MET A 39 -8.76 5.40 4.77
CA MET A 39 -10.01 5.42 5.52
C MET A 39 -11.07 6.14 4.70
N ASP A 40 -12.22 5.51 4.52
CA ASP A 40 -13.36 6.11 3.83
C ASP A 40 -14.18 7.05 4.73
N ASP A 41 -15.19 7.69 4.15
CA ASP A 41 -16.07 8.63 4.88
C ASP A 41 -16.88 7.96 6.01
N SER A 42 -17.01 6.64 6.02
CA SER A 42 -17.66 5.88 7.10
C SER A 42 -16.72 5.56 8.27
N GLY A 43 -15.42 5.79 8.10
CA GLY A 43 -14.38 5.47 9.07
C GLY A 43 -13.86 4.03 8.94
N GLU A 44 -14.15 3.35 7.83
CA GLU A 44 -13.67 2.00 7.56
C GLU A 44 -12.45 2.04 6.63
N TYR A 45 -11.49 1.13 6.85
CA TYR A 45 -10.35 0.98 5.95
C TYR A 45 -10.75 0.28 4.67
N THR A 46 -10.38 0.87 3.54
CA THR A 46 -10.70 0.41 2.19
C THR A 46 -9.55 0.71 1.23
N GLY A 47 -9.73 0.43 -0.04
CA GLY A 47 -8.75 0.60 -1.11
C GLY A 47 -8.42 -0.73 -1.78
N PHE A 48 -7.73 -0.64 -2.91
CA PHE A 48 -7.44 -1.81 -3.73
C PHE A 48 -6.72 -2.93 -2.96
N ASP A 49 -5.64 -2.58 -2.25
CA ASP A 49 -4.84 -3.56 -1.49
C ASP A 49 -5.65 -4.17 -0.35
N VAL A 50 -6.47 -3.36 0.34
CA VAL A 50 -7.33 -3.80 1.44
C VAL A 50 -8.41 -4.76 0.93
N GLU A 51 -9.05 -4.45 -0.20
CA GLU A 51 -10.10 -5.31 -0.77
C GLU A 51 -9.52 -6.63 -1.31
N VAL A 52 -8.34 -6.60 -1.95
CA VAL A 52 -7.66 -7.82 -2.40
C VAL A 52 -7.22 -8.66 -1.20
N CYS A 53 -6.64 -8.04 -0.17
CA CYS A 53 -6.23 -8.74 1.05
C CYS A 53 -7.44 -9.40 1.76
N LYS A 54 -8.58 -8.70 1.82
CA LYS A 54 -9.81 -9.29 2.35
C LYS A 54 -10.25 -10.53 1.58
N ALA A 55 -10.24 -10.47 0.25
CA ALA A 55 -10.58 -11.63 -0.59
C ALA A 55 -9.57 -12.78 -0.41
N VAL A 56 -8.28 -12.48 -0.22
CA VAL A 56 -7.24 -13.47 0.11
C VAL A 56 -7.54 -14.14 1.45
N CYS A 57 -7.86 -13.37 2.49
CA CYS A 57 -8.19 -13.89 3.82
C CYS A 57 -9.45 -14.76 3.77
N ASP A 58 -10.49 -14.30 3.07
CA ASP A 58 -11.73 -15.07 2.88
C ASP A 58 -11.46 -16.43 2.18
N LEU A 59 -10.59 -16.44 1.14
CA LEU A 59 -10.20 -17.66 0.43
C LEU A 59 -9.40 -18.62 1.30
N LEU A 60 -8.51 -18.10 2.13
CA LEU A 60 -7.64 -18.90 3.01
C LEU A 60 -8.31 -19.28 4.34
N GLY A 61 -9.48 -18.72 4.67
CA GLY A 61 -10.21 -18.98 5.91
C GLY A 61 -9.63 -18.27 7.13
N TYR A 62 -9.02 -17.09 6.95
CA TYR A 62 -8.52 -16.21 8.00
C TYR A 62 -9.47 -15.04 8.26
N ASP A 63 -9.51 -14.56 9.49
CA ASP A 63 -10.07 -13.24 9.81
C ASP A 63 -9.02 -12.16 9.49
N LEU A 64 -9.43 -11.07 8.82
CA LEU A 64 -8.54 -9.93 8.55
C LEU A 64 -8.68 -8.86 9.62
N LYS A 65 -7.54 -8.43 10.16
CA LYS A 65 -7.42 -7.21 10.97
C LYS A 65 -6.51 -6.21 10.26
N ILE A 66 -6.95 -4.96 10.19
CA ILE A 66 -6.13 -3.86 9.66
C ILE A 66 -5.41 -3.17 10.80
N PHE A 67 -4.12 -2.91 10.60
CA PHE A 67 -3.27 -2.17 11.53
C PHE A 67 -2.65 -0.97 10.81
N PRO A 68 -3.05 0.28 11.15
CA PRO A 68 -2.40 1.46 10.60
C PRO A 68 -0.98 1.58 11.15
N VAL A 69 0.02 1.55 10.27
CA VAL A 69 1.42 1.69 10.65
C VAL A 69 1.86 3.16 10.57
N ASP A 70 2.82 3.53 11.39
CA ASP A 70 3.66 4.69 11.15
C ASP A 70 4.61 4.36 10.00
N TRP A 71 4.40 5.00 8.83
CA TRP A 71 5.08 4.59 7.60
C TRP A 71 6.61 4.64 7.69
N ASP A 72 7.16 5.57 8.42
CA ASP A 72 8.60 5.66 8.65
C ASP A 72 9.14 4.48 9.49
N ASN A 73 8.31 3.95 10.38
CA ASN A 73 8.64 2.84 11.27
C ASN A 73 8.03 1.49 10.85
N LYS A 74 7.44 1.37 9.66
CA LYS A 74 6.68 0.19 9.21
C LYS A 74 7.43 -1.14 9.34
N LEU A 75 8.72 -1.17 9.00
CA LEU A 75 9.52 -2.40 9.10
C LEU A 75 9.83 -2.76 10.55
N ILE A 76 10.02 -1.76 11.42
CA ILE A 76 10.20 -1.98 12.88
C ILE A 76 8.91 -2.56 13.47
N GLN A 77 7.75 -2.04 13.08
CA GLN A 77 6.45 -2.55 13.54
C GLN A 77 6.17 -3.96 13.01
N LEU A 78 6.59 -4.26 11.76
CA LEU A 78 6.55 -5.61 11.22
C LEU A 78 7.43 -6.58 12.03
N ASP A 79 8.67 -6.20 12.33
CA ASP A 79 9.61 -7.00 13.12
C ASP A 79 9.13 -7.22 14.55
N ASN A 80 8.46 -6.23 15.15
CA ASN A 80 7.81 -6.31 16.45
C ASN A 80 6.53 -7.16 16.46
N MET A 81 6.13 -7.74 15.32
CA MET A 81 4.90 -8.55 15.19
C MET A 81 3.61 -7.76 15.48
N GLU A 82 3.59 -6.44 15.23
CA GLU A 82 2.39 -5.63 15.34
C GLU A 82 1.44 -5.88 14.14
N CYS A 83 2.03 -6.32 13.02
CA CYS A 83 1.32 -6.86 11.85
C CYS A 83 2.05 -8.09 11.30
N ASP A 84 1.39 -8.86 10.44
CA ASP A 84 1.96 -10.08 9.82
C ASP A 84 2.66 -9.76 8.51
N PHE A 85 2.22 -8.74 7.81
CA PHE A 85 2.81 -8.23 6.57
C PHE A 85 2.42 -6.77 6.37
N ILE A 86 3.21 -6.06 5.53
CA ILE A 86 2.90 -4.71 5.04
C ILE A 86 2.40 -4.83 3.60
N TRP A 87 1.17 -4.39 3.37
CA TRP A 87 0.56 -4.37 2.03
C TRP A 87 -0.18 -3.05 1.83
N SER A 88 0.46 -2.07 1.19
CA SER A 88 -0.02 -0.69 1.07
C SER A 88 0.80 0.07 0.03
N GLY A 89 0.76 -0.39 -1.23
CA GLY A 89 1.62 0.19 -2.27
C GLY A 89 3.10 0.17 -1.88
N MET A 90 3.55 -0.91 -1.24
CA MET A 90 4.90 -1.01 -0.70
C MET A 90 5.92 -1.24 -1.80
N THR A 91 6.82 -0.27 -2.01
CA THR A 91 7.88 -0.39 -3.02
C THR A 91 8.88 -1.49 -2.66
N ILE A 92 9.19 -2.33 -3.63
CA ILE A 92 10.20 -3.38 -3.51
C ILE A 92 11.59 -2.75 -3.61
N LEU A 93 12.30 -2.66 -2.47
CA LEU A 93 13.67 -2.16 -2.42
C LEU A 93 14.66 -3.31 -2.24
N ASP A 94 15.79 -3.23 -2.94
CA ASP A 94 16.86 -4.24 -2.79
C ASP A 94 17.42 -4.25 -1.37
N SER A 95 17.49 -3.10 -0.69
CA SER A 95 17.89 -3.00 0.71
C SER A 95 17.01 -3.83 1.66
N MET A 96 15.72 -3.99 1.36
CA MET A 96 14.82 -4.84 2.16
C MET A 96 15.17 -6.32 1.98
N LYS A 97 15.46 -6.75 0.74
CA LYS A 97 15.91 -8.12 0.43
C LYS A 97 17.25 -8.41 1.09
N GLU A 98 18.19 -7.46 1.04
CA GLU A 98 19.50 -7.55 1.70
C GLU A 98 19.36 -7.63 3.23
N ALA A 99 18.39 -6.94 3.82
CA ALA A 99 18.05 -7.03 5.24
C ALA A 99 17.34 -8.34 5.61
N GLY A 100 16.98 -9.17 4.61
CA GLY A 100 16.40 -10.50 4.80
C GLY A 100 14.89 -10.56 4.82
N TYR A 101 14.18 -9.47 4.54
CA TYR A 101 12.73 -9.51 4.38
C TYR A 101 12.31 -10.37 3.20
N VAL A 102 11.20 -11.09 3.35
CA VAL A 102 10.58 -11.85 2.26
C VAL A 102 9.60 -10.91 1.56
N ILE A 103 9.72 -10.82 0.24
CA ILE A 103 8.89 -9.95 -0.59
C ILE A 103 8.10 -10.81 -1.57
N SER A 104 6.82 -10.52 -1.73
CA SER A 104 5.92 -11.18 -2.69
C SER A 104 6.37 -10.96 -4.15
N ALA A 105 5.72 -11.64 -5.07
CA ALA A 105 5.75 -11.24 -6.48
C ALA A 105 5.26 -9.79 -6.63
N PRO A 106 5.85 -8.99 -7.54
CA PRO A 106 5.38 -7.64 -7.81
C PRO A 106 3.97 -7.67 -8.42
N TYR A 107 3.10 -6.74 -7.96
CA TYR A 107 1.72 -6.68 -8.44
C TYR A 107 1.36 -5.39 -9.17
N TYR A 108 2.18 -4.34 -9.06
CA TYR A 108 1.89 -3.03 -9.64
C TYR A 108 3.17 -2.33 -10.12
N ASP A 109 3.12 -1.71 -11.32
CA ASP A 109 4.16 -0.82 -11.84
C ASP A 109 3.83 0.63 -11.47
N ASN A 110 4.71 1.27 -10.71
CA ASN A 110 4.58 2.66 -10.27
C ASN A 110 5.63 3.57 -10.89
N THR A 111 5.34 4.86 -10.84
CA THR A 111 6.31 5.92 -11.12
C THR A 111 6.14 7.08 -10.16
N GLN A 112 7.25 7.75 -9.83
CA GLN A 112 7.27 8.97 -9.04
C GLN A 112 7.05 10.19 -9.93
N VAL A 113 6.21 11.13 -9.45
CA VAL A 113 5.83 12.36 -10.17
C VAL A 113 5.86 13.56 -9.24
N LEU A 114 5.65 14.74 -9.82
CA LEU A 114 5.47 16.00 -9.10
C LEU A 114 4.05 16.52 -9.28
N VAL A 115 3.44 16.96 -8.19
CA VAL A 115 2.19 17.71 -8.20
C VAL A 115 2.46 19.15 -7.79
N VAL A 116 1.93 20.09 -8.57
CA VAL A 116 2.08 21.53 -8.35
C VAL A 116 0.75 22.27 -8.52
N LYS A 117 0.66 23.49 -8.03
CA LYS A 117 -0.48 24.37 -8.35
C LYS A 117 -0.42 24.83 -9.79
N LYS A 118 -1.54 24.83 -10.49
CA LYS A 118 -1.67 25.46 -11.82
C LYS A 118 -1.34 26.95 -11.69
N GLY A 119 -0.53 27.45 -12.61
CA GLY A 119 -0.11 28.85 -12.60
C GLY A 119 1.04 29.19 -11.62
N SER A 120 1.63 28.18 -10.96
CA SER A 120 2.82 28.37 -10.11
C SER A 120 4.07 28.78 -10.88
N GLY A 121 4.08 28.60 -12.20
CA GLY A 121 5.26 28.80 -13.05
C GLY A 121 6.22 27.62 -13.06
N ILE A 122 5.88 26.49 -12.38
CA ILE A 122 6.63 25.24 -12.40
C ILE A 122 6.02 24.35 -13.48
N ALA A 123 6.80 24.03 -14.51
CA ALA A 123 6.38 23.18 -15.62
C ALA A 123 7.20 21.87 -15.70
N SER A 124 8.33 21.80 -15.00
CA SER A 124 9.21 20.64 -14.95
C SER A 124 10.01 20.61 -13.64
N SER A 125 10.67 19.49 -13.37
CA SER A 125 11.58 19.32 -12.24
C SER A 125 12.74 20.32 -12.24
N ALA A 126 13.15 20.84 -13.42
CA ALA A 126 14.18 21.86 -13.55
C ALA A 126 13.77 23.22 -12.93
N ASP A 127 12.48 23.49 -12.78
CA ASP A 127 11.94 24.72 -12.21
C ASP A 127 11.90 24.67 -10.66
N LEU A 128 12.31 23.56 -10.05
CA LEU A 128 12.30 23.38 -8.59
C LEU A 128 13.47 24.05 -7.87
N LYS A 129 14.38 24.66 -8.60
CA LYS A 129 15.51 25.39 -7.99
C LYS A 129 15.02 26.50 -7.07
N GLY A 130 15.41 26.41 -5.79
CA GLY A 130 15.00 27.36 -4.74
C GLY A 130 13.56 27.19 -4.27
N LYS A 131 12.84 26.15 -4.73
CA LYS A 131 11.47 25.82 -4.35
C LYS A 131 11.41 24.89 -3.14
N TYR A 132 10.31 24.90 -2.43
CA TYR A 132 10.05 24.02 -1.31
C TYR A 132 9.26 22.81 -1.83
N VAL A 133 9.81 21.60 -1.65
CA VAL A 133 9.25 20.35 -2.16
C VAL A 133 8.92 19.45 -0.98
N ALA A 134 7.67 19.03 -0.90
CA ALA A 134 7.22 18.07 0.13
C ALA A 134 7.33 16.63 -0.37
N VAL A 135 7.61 15.71 0.55
CA VAL A 135 7.59 14.27 0.36
C VAL A 135 7.16 13.58 1.66
N GLN A 136 6.51 12.44 1.59
CA GLN A 136 6.20 11.67 2.80
C GLN A 136 7.46 10.96 3.31
N LEU A 137 7.69 11.04 4.62
CA LEU A 137 8.79 10.42 5.36
C LEU A 137 8.72 8.88 5.24
N GLY A 138 9.89 8.23 5.11
CA GLY A 138 9.99 6.78 5.05
C GLY A 138 9.52 6.15 3.73
N THR A 139 9.23 6.94 2.69
CA THR A 139 8.84 6.45 1.36
C THR A 139 10.05 6.18 0.46
N SER A 140 9.82 5.40 -0.62
CA SER A 140 10.77 5.25 -1.72
C SER A 140 11.06 6.60 -2.40
N GLY A 141 10.06 7.48 -2.49
CA GLY A 141 10.21 8.83 -3.01
C GLY A 141 11.20 9.66 -2.20
N GLU A 142 11.15 9.62 -0.87
CA GLU A 142 12.14 10.27 -0.03
C GLU A 142 13.54 9.66 -0.21
N ALA A 143 13.64 8.33 -0.27
CA ALA A 143 14.90 7.65 -0.50
C ALA A 143 15.51 8.03 -1.86
N LEU A 144 14.69 8.14 -2.91
CA LEU A 144 15.11 8.54 -4.25
C LEU A 144 15.63 9.99 -4.28
N LEU A 145 14.94 10.91 -3.59
CA LEU A 145 15.36 12.33 -3.47
C LEU A 145 16.66 12.47 -2.69
N ASN A 146 16.91 11.63 -1.69
CA ASN A 146 18.15 11.63 -0.91
C ASN A 146 19.28 10.80 -1.56
N GLY A 147 18.96 10.00 -2.57
CA GLY A 147 19.87 9.13 -3.31
C GLY A 147 20.07 9.53 -4.76
N ASP A 148 19.44 8.83 -5.69
CA ASP A 148 19.69 9.01 -7.14
C ASP A 148 19.30 10.40 -7.67
N LEU A 149 18.38 11.10 -7.01
CA LEU A 149 17.97 12.47 -7.34
C LEU A 149 18.59 13.52 -6.41
N GLN A 150 19.62 13.19 -5.63
CA GLN A 150 20.24 14.13 -4.68
C GLN A 150 20.77 15.42 -5.33
N ASP A 151 21.26 15.36 -6.58
CA ASP A 151 21.72 16.53 -7.30
C ASP A 151 20.59 17.51 -7.62
N MET A 152 19.40 16.99 -7.94
CA MET A 152 18.19 17.78 -8.11
C MET A 152 17.74 18.35 -6.76
N THR A 153 17.67 17.51 -5.73
CA THR A 153 17.26 17.86 -4.37
C THR A 153 18.16 18.95 -3.77
N ALA A 154 19.47 18.92 -4.06
CA ALA A 154 20.40 19.94 -3.61
C ALA A 154 20.13 21.35 -4.21
N THR A 155 19.32 21.44 -5.27
CA THR A 155 18.90 22.73 -5.85
C THR A 155 17.67 23.31 -5.17
N PHE A 156 16.92 22.53 -4.39
CA PHE A 156 15.70 22.98 -3.70
C PHE A 156 16.01 24.08 -2.68
N GLY A 157 15.04 24.92 -2.41
CA GLY A 157 15.08 25.82 -1.26
C GLY A 157 15.01 25.02 0.04
N GLN A 158 14.15 24.02 0.05
CA GLN A 158 14.02 23.03 1.14
C GLN A 158 13.31 21.76 0.67
N LEU A 159 13.78 20.59 1.10
CA LEU A 159 13.01 19.35 1.13
C LEU A 159 12.25 19.29 2.45
N VAL A 160 10.91 19.21 2.38
CA VAL A 160 10.01 19.17 3.55
C VAL A 160 9.47 17.75 3.67
N THR A 161 9.82 17.05 4.75
CA THR A 161 9.29 15.71 5.03
C THR A 161 8.03 15.81 5.88
N CYS A 162 6.97 15.12 5.45
CA CYS A 162 5.66 15.07 6.12
C CYS A 162 5.35 13.65 6.59
N GLN A 163 4.51 13.51 7.61
CA GLN A 163 4.13 12.19 8.12
C GLN A 163 3.21 11.41 7.16
N SER A 164 2.47 12.12 6.30
CA SER A 164 1.60 11.50 5.29
C SER A 164 1.48 12.37 4.04
N PHE A 165 1.01 11.78 2.94
CA PHE A 165 0.72 12.55 1.71
C PHE A 165 -0.42 13.54 1.93
N LEU A 166 -1.41 13.23 2.78
CA LEU A 166 -2.46 14.19 3.12
C LEU A 166 -1.87 15.49 3.70
N ILE A 167 -0.86 15.38 4.56
CA ILE A 167 -0.14 16.56 5.10
C ILE A 167 0.65 17.25 3.99
N CYS A 168 1.36 16.51 3.12
CA CYS A 168 2.07 17.12 1.98
C CYS A 168 1.14 17.97 1.11
N PHE A 169 -0.05 17.46 0.78
CA PHE A 169 -1.04 18.18 -0.03
C PHE A 169 -1.66 19.35 0.75
N THR A 170 -1.84 19.22 2.07
CA THR A 170 -2.29 20.34 2.93
C THR A 170 -1.27 21.49 2.92
N GLU A 171 0.02 21.18 3.00
CA GLU A 171 1.09 22.19 2.92
C GLU A 171 1.16 22.84 1.51
N LEU A 172 0.93 22.04 0.44
CA LEU A 172 0.80 22.57 -0.91
C LEU A 172 -0.39 23.52 -1.02
N ASP A 173 -1.55 23.14 -0.47
CA ASP A 173 -2.76 23.97 -0.48
C ASP A 173 -2.56 25.26 0.31
N GLY A 174 -1.89 25.20 1.44
CA GLY A 174 -1.53 26.35 2.26
C GLY A 174 -0.47 27.26 1.63
N GLY A 175 0.26 26.78 0.61
CA GLY A 175 1.36 27.49 -0.02
C GLY A 175 2.64 27.48 0.81
N ALA A 176 2.76 26.57 1.77
CA ALA A 176 3.99 26.36 2.53
C ALA A 176 5.04 25.60 1.72
N VAL A 177 4.59 24.79 0.75
CA VAL A 177 5.44 24.16 -0.26
C VAL A 177 4.96 24.49 -1.67
N ASP A 178 5.88 24.38 -2.64
CA ASP A 178 5.61 24.68 -4.05
C ASP A 178 5.23 23.43 -4.85
N ALA A 179 5.67 22.25 -4.41
CA ALA A 179 5.44 20.97 -5.08
C ALA A 179 5.35 19.81 -4.07
N VAL A 180 4.69 18.72 -4.46
CA VAL A 180 4.70 17.45 -3.75
C VAL A 180 5.31 16.38 -4.67
N PHE A 181 6.33 15.68 -4.18
CA PHE A 181 6.92 14.51 -4.81
C PHE A 181 6.17 13.27 -4.31
N VAL A 182 5.59 12.49 -5.22
CA VAL A 182 4.58 11.48 -4.85
C VAL A 182 4.40 10.42 -5.93
N ASP A 183 3.90 9.26 -5.55
CA ASP A 183 3.48 8.18 -6.43
C ASP A 183 2.35 8.61 -7.36
N LEU A 184 2.43 8.25 -8.63
CA LEU A 184 1.46 8.67 -9.65
C LEU A 184 0.00 8.30 -9.30
N PRO A 185 -0.33 7.10 -8.82
CA PRO A 185 -1.72 6.77 -8.46
C PRO A 185 -2.24 7.60 -7.28
N VAL A 186 -1.39 7.89 -6.30
CA VAL A 186 -1.72 8.77 -5.17
C VAL A 186 -1.92 10.20 -5.67
N ALA A 187 -1.02 10.70 -6.54
CA ALA A 187 -1.18 11.99 -7.19
C ALA A 187 -2.53 12.11 -7.90
N ARG A 188 -2.92 11.10 -8.70
CA ARG A 188 -4.22 11.07 -9.40
C ARG A 188 -5.38 11.15 -8.42
N SER A 189 -5.33 10.42 -7.31
CA SER A 189 -6.38 10.45 -6.28
C SER A 189 -6.53 11.85 -5.67
N PHE A 190 -5.42 12.51 -5.30
CA PHE A 190 -5.46 13.85 -4.71
C PHE A 190 -5.80 14.97 -5.69
N VAL A 191 -5.50 14.80 -6.99
CA VAL A 191 -5.81 15.78 -8.04
C VAL A 191 -7.21 15.57 -8.62
N SER A 192 -7.85 14.43 -8.37
CA SER A 192 -9.18 14.11 -8.86
C SER A 192 -10.21 15.16 -8.43
N GLY A 193 -10.95 15.72 -9.40
CA GLY A 193 -11.94 16.78 -9.14
C GLY A 193 -11.35 18.15 -8.77
N ARG A 194 -10.02 18.34 -8.87
CA ARG A 194 -9.33 19.58 -8.55
C ARG A 194 -8.81 20.30 -9.80
N ASP A 195 -9.35 21.49 -10.07
CA ASP A 195 -8.94 22.30 -11.21
C ASP A 195 -7.71 23.18 -10.94
N ASP A 196 -7.29 23.29 -9.69
CA ASP A 196 -6.18 24.14 -9.22
C ASP A 196 -4.84 23.41 -9.17
N LEU A 197 -4.83 22.07 -9.23
CA LEU A 197 -3.62 21.24 -9.21
C LEU A 197 -3.33 20.63 -10.58
N MET A 198 -2.07 20.27 -10.80
CA MET A 198 -1.63 19.51 -11.96
C MET A 198 -0.49 18.56 -11.60
N ILE A 199 -0.49 17.39 -12.23
CA ILE A 199 0.63 16.46 -12.23
C ILE A 199 1.54 16.85 -13.38
N LEU A 200 2.85 16.97 -13.13
CA LEU A 200 3.82 17.22 -14.21
C LEU A 200 4.04 15.97 -15.03
N ASP A 201 4.21 16.15 -16.35
CA ASP A 201 4.42 15.04 -17.29
C ASP A 201 5.89 14.60 -17.31
N GLU A 202 6.38 14.10 -16.16
CA GLU A 202 7.73 13.59 -15.98
C GLU A 202 7.68 12.29 -15.17
N ASN A 203 8.47 11.30 -15.60
CA ASN A 203 8.75 10.10 -14.82
C ASN A 203 10.07 10.30 -14.08
N LEU A 204 9.99 10.45 -12.77
CA LEU A 204 11.15 10.73 -11.91
C LEU A 204 11.69 9.49 -11.16
N GLY A 205 11.08 8.33 -11.39
CA GLY A 205 11.54 7.05 -10.84
C GLY A 205 10.51 5.96 -11.08
N ALA A 206 10.91 4.89 -11.77
CA ALA A 206 10.09 3.69 -11.96
C ALA A 206 10.36 2.69 -10.84
N GLU A 207 9.31 2.08 -10.31
CA GLU A 207 9.39 1.11 -9.23
C GLU A 207 8.25 0.12 -9.27
N GLN A 208 8.34 -0.95 -8.48
CA GLN A 208 7.27 -1.96 -8.38
C GLN A 208 6.82 -2.13 -6.94
N TYR A 209 5.51 -2.38 -6.76
CA TYR A 209 4.96 -2.69 -5.45
C TYR A 209 4.88 -4.19 -5.22
N GLY A 210 5.11 -4.58 -3.98
CA GLY A 210 4.96 -5.93 -3.46
C GLY A 210 4.47 -5.91 -2.02
N ILE A 211 4.35 -7.08 -1.42
CA ILE A 211 3.97 -7.27 -0.02
C ILE A 211 5.24 -7.64 0.75
N ALA A 212 5.48 -6.98 1.88
CA ALA A 212 6.64 -7.28 2.72
C ALA A 212 6.27 -8.14 3.92
N PHE A 213 7.06 -9.20 4.14
CA PHE A 213 6.95 -10.15 5.25
C PHE A 213 8.27 -10.22 6.01
N ARG A 214 8.25 -10.66 7.28
CA ARG A 214 9.46 -10.93 8.05
C ARG A 214 10.32 -12.04 7.41
N SER A 215 11.59 -12.10 7.73
CA SER A 215 12.53 -13.09 7.20
C SER A 215 12.11 -14.55 7.45
N GLY A 216 11.35 -14.83 8.52
CA GLY A 216 10.83 -16.16 8.84
C GLY A 216 9.54 -16.58 8.15
N ASP A 217 8.86 -15.65 7.45
CA ASP A 217 7.47 -15.81 7.03
C ASP A 217 7.33 -16.21 5.54
N ALA A 218 8.35 -16.88 4.96
CA ALA A 218 8.34 -17.30 3.55
C ALA A 218 7.14 -18.22 3.21
N GLU A 219 6.69 -19.05 4.17
CA GLU A 219 5.53 -19.91 3.96
C GLU A 219 4.23 -19.09 3.89
N LEU A 220 4.10 -18.05 4.73
CA LEU A 220 2.95 -17.14 4.70
C LEU A 220 2.95 -16.34 3.39
N CYS A 221 4.09 -15.81 2.97
CA CYS A 221 4.25 -15.13 1.69
C CYS A 221 3.78 -16.04 0.52
N ALA A 222 4.24 -17.28 0.47
CA ALA A 222 3.86 -18.23 -0.58
C ALA A 222 2.35 -18.55 -0.56
N LYS A 223 1.71 -18.61 0.62
CA LYS A 223 0.26 -18.80 0.74
C LYS A 223 -0.51 -17.60 0.22
N VAL A 224 -0.07 -16.37 0.58
CA VAL A 224 -0.70 -15.13 0.11
C VAL A 224 -0.54 -14.99 -1.40
N ASP A 225 0.67 -15.18 -1.95
CA ASP A 225 0.91 -15.15 -3.40
C ASP A 225 0.06 -16.17 -4.15
N GLY A 226 -0.03 -17.41 -3.63
CA GLY A 226 -0.88 -18.44 -4.22
C GLY A 226 -2.36 -18.07 -4.23
N ALA A 227 -2.85 -17.47 -3.15
CA ALA A 227 -4.23 -17.00 -3.06
C ALA A 227 -4.49 -15.83 -4.02
N VAL A 228 -3.57 -14.88 -4.16
CA VAL A 228 -3.68 -13.79 -5.16
C VAL A 228 -3.78 -14.38 -6.57
N GLN A 229 -2.94 -15.37 -6.92
CA GLN A 229 -3.02 -16.04 -8.23
C GLN A 229 -4.35 -16.75 -8.45
N GLU A 230 -4.93 -17.35 -7.40
CA GLU A 230 -6.28 -17.95 -7.49
C GLU A 230 -7.36 -16.89 -7.71
N LEU A 231 -7.28 -15.73 -7.04
CA LEU A 231 -8.19 -14.59 -7.28
C LEU A 231 -8.07 -14.05 -8.70
N VAL A 232 -6.87 -14.04 -9.27
CA VAL A 232 -6.64 -13.69 -10.68
C VAL A 232 -7.31 -14.72 -11.60
N ALA A 233 -7.08 -16.01 -11.35
CA ALA A 233 -7.59 -17.09 -12.18
C ALA A 233 -9.13 -17.20 -12.14
N ASN A 234 -9.78 -16.93 -11.02
CA ASN A 234 -11.23 -16.98 -10.86
C ASN A 234 -11.96 -15.67 -11.20
N GLY A 235 -11.22 -14.60 -11.53
CA GLY A 235 -11.76 -13.30 -11.94
C GLY A 235 -12.04 -12.30 -10.81
N THR A 236 -11.97 -12.71 -9.54
CA THR A 236 -12.25 -11.83 -8.38
C THR A 236 -11.28 -10.63 -8.33
N TYR A 237 -9.98 -10.86 -8.65
CA TYR A 237 -9.00 -9.78 -8.71
C TYR A 237 -9.38 -8.72 -9.75
N ALA A 238 -9.85 -9.14 -10.93
CA ALA A 238 -10.30 -8.22 -11.98
C ALA A 238 -11.58 -7.47 -11.58
N GLU A 239 -12.51 -8.11 -10.87
CA GLU A 239 -13.72 -7.48 -10.35
C GLU A 239 -13.39 -6.39 -9.32
N ILE A 240 -12.43 -6.64 -8.43
CA ILE A 240 -11.93 -5.64 -7.48
C ILE A 240 -11.24 -4.50 -8.24
N ALA A 241 -10.33 -4.81 -9.16
CA ALA A 241 -9.59 -3.83 -9.94
C ALA A 241 -10.50 -2.89 -10.74
N ALA A 242 -11.63 -3.38 -11.24
CA ALA A 242 -12.60 -2.57 -11.98
C ALA A 242 -13.19 -1.39 -11.17
N LYS A 243 -13.11 -1.43 -9.84
CA LYS A 243 -13.52 -0.32 -8.97
C LYS A 243 -12.49 0.81 -8.93
N TYR A 244 -11.27 0.54 -9.38
CA TYR A 244 -10.10 1.42 -9.32
C TYR A 244 -9.52 1.68 -10.73
N PRO A 245 -10.27 2.35 -11.64
CA PRO A 245 -9.90 2.47 -13.05
C PRO A 245 -8.54 3.17 -13.29
N ASP A 246 -8.11 4.03 -12.36
CA ASP A 246 -6.86 4.79 -12.48
C ASP A 246 -5.60 3.94 -12.31
N ILE A 247 -5.73 2.72 -11.75
CA ILE A 247 -4.58 1.82 -11.51
C ILE A 247 -4.60 0.57 -12.39
N VAL A 248 -5.72 0.22 -13.04
CA VAL A 248 -5.90 -1.05 -13.77
C VAL A 248 -4.80 -1.30 -14.79
N ASN A 249 -4.38 -0.27 -15.53
CA ASN A 249 -3.39 -0.41 -16.60
C ASN A 249 -1.97 -0.74 -16.10
N ASN A 250 -1.70 -0.58 -14.81
CA ASN A 250 -0.41 -0.82 -14.19
C ASN A 250 -0.42 -2.06 -13.28
N LEU A 251 -1.57 -2.77 -13.16
CA LEU A 251 -1.68 -4.01 -12.42
C LEU A 251 -1.04 -5.15 -13.23
N LEU A 252 0.08 -5.69 -12.74
CA LEU A 252 0.89 -6.67 -13.46
C LEU A 252 0.16 -7.98 -13.70
N PHE A 253 -0.67 -8.42 -12.77
CA PHE A 253 -1.41 -9.69 -12.90
C PHE A 253 -2.56 -9.63 -13.91
N LEU A 254 -3.00 -8.45 -14.32
CA LEU A 254 -4.03 -8.27 -15.37
C LEU A 254 -3.42 -7.98 -16.75
N ASN A 255 -2.16 -7.55 -16.80
CA ASN A 255 -1.49 -7.10 -18.02
C ASN A 255 -0.26 -7.95 -18.35
N ALA A 256 -0.11 -9.13 -17.74
CA ALA A 256 0.93 -10.10 -18.12
C ALA A 256 0.58 -10.69 -19.49
N ASP A 257 1.36 -10.34 -20.53
CA ASP A 257 1.32 -10.93 -21.88
C ASP A 257 1.92 -12.36 -21.89
#